data_725b2856161f45c99237ec2879dcffde
#
_entry.id   725b2856161f45c99237ec2879dcffde
#
_cell.length_a   1.000
_cell.length_b   1.000
_cell.length_c   1.000
_cell.angle_alpha   90.00
_cell.angle_beta   90.00
_cell.angle_gamma   90.00
#
_symmetry.space_group_name_H-M   'P 1'
#
loop_
_entity.id
_entity.type
_entity.pdbx_description
1 polymer ?
#
loop_
_entity_poly.entity_id
_entity_poly.type
_entity_poly.pdbx_seq_one_letter_code
_entity_poly.pdbx_strand_id
1 'polypeptide(L)'
;MNRFFSRSATLLFLLTAWSNVLARAQEGPEFSLALSPGIVTLPQGAVTSFTVTLDSSEKPSFFVSLSGLPDGVQAQTPTMRAGIGTVVLYASPTTTVGSFAVQVTARAGNASRTQVLMLNIKPMQPVPQWEYAALGANSDDEFLSLANGLGMEGWELVSVRFREGGAPPFVGFFKRIKR
;
A
#
# COMPACT_ATOMS: atom_id res chain seq x y z
N MET A 1 3.68 -95.79 27.19
CA MET A 1 5.01 -95.51 26.70
C MET A 1 4.83 -94.72 25.43
N ASN A 2 4.96 -93.38 25.48
CA ASN A 2 5.53 -92.56 24.40
C ASN A 2 5.39 -91.13 24.80
N ARG A 3 6.54 -90.48 24.95
CA ARG A 3 6.74 -89.07 25.22
C ARG A 3 6.68 -88.32 23.91
N PHE A 4 5.88 -87.24 23.79
CA PHE A 4 6.06 -86.23 22.77
C PHE A 4 6.30 -84.88 23.44
N PHE A 5 7.53 -84.39 23.31
CA PHE A 5 7.95 -83.04 23.61
C PHE A 5 7.39 -82.08 22.56
N SER A 6 6.61 -81.15 22.96
CA SER A 6 6.26 -79.98 22.13
C SER A 6 7.22 -78.81 22.49
N ARG A 7 8.11 -78.51 21.57
CA ARG A 7 8.88 -77.25 21.52
C ARG A 7 8.17 -76.31 20.59
N SER A 8 7.59 -75.22 21.09
CA SER A 8 7.26 -74.04 20.31
C SER A 8 6.81 -72.91 21.24
N ALA A 9 7.70 -72.10 21.68
CA ALA A 9 7.45 -70.78 22.20
C ALA A 9 8.73 -70.00 22.21
N THR A 10 9.02 -69.28 21.14
CA THR A 10 9.88 -68.06 21.19
C THR A 10 9.99 -67.50 19.79
N LEU A 11 9.04 -66.68 19.37
CA LEU A 11 9.22 -65.68 18.32
C LEU A 11 8.01 -64.74 18.24
N LEU A 12 7.86 -63.86 19.23
CA LEU A 12 6.98 -62.69 19.01
C LEU A 12 7.32 -61.57 19.99
N PHE A 13 8.45 -60.93 19.83
CA PHE A 13 8.76 -59.65 20.50
C PHE A 13 9.89 -58.89 19.80
N LEU A 14 9.64 -58.42 18.61
CA LEU A 14 10.60 -57.49 17.93
C LEU A 14 9.94 -56.70 16.80
N LEU A 15 8.72 -56.18 16.95
CA LEU A 15 8.05 -55.39 15.90
C LEU A 15 7.26 -54.19 16.42
N THR A 16 7.57 -53.66 17.60
CA THR A 16 6.85 -52.48 18.13
C THR A 16 7.73 -51.22 18.36
N ALA A 17 8.98 -51.21 17.92
CA ALA A 17 9.88 -50.09 18.18
C ALA A 17 10.09 -49.12 17.00
N TRP A 18 9.44 -49.31 15.85
CA TRP A 18 9.67 -48.47 14.65
C TRP A 18 8.51 -47.56 14.26
N SER A 19 7.43 -47.50 15.03
CA SER A 19 6.27 -46.66 14.68
C SER A 19 6.26 -45.23 15.23
N ASN A 20 7.28 -44.82 16.00
CA ASN A 20 7.28 -43.48 16.62
C ASN A 20 8.27 -42.48 16.00
N VAL A 21 8.90 -42.80 14.86
CA VAL A 21 9.88 -41.88 14.22
C VAL A 21 9.28 -41.07 13.06
N LEU A 22 8.06 -41.37 12.61
CA LEU A 22 7.49 -40.76 11.40
C LEU A 22 6.44 -39.68 11.60
N ALA A 23 6.21 -39.19 12.80
CA ALA A 23 5.21 -38.14 13.04
C ALA A 23 5.77 -36.87 13.68
N ARG A 24 7.03 -36.54 13.45
CA ARG A 24 7.39 -35.12 13.49
C ARG A 24 7.00 -34.53 12.16
N ALA A 25 5.72 -34.14 12.03
CA ALA A 25 5.33 -33.15 11.07
C ALA A 25 6.34 -32.02 11.23
N GLN A 26 7.04 -31.70 10.14
CA GLN A 26 8.00 -30.63 10.10
C GLN A 26 7.21 -29.34 10.35
N GLU A 27 7.06 -28.97 11.63
CA GLU A 27 6.48 -27.69 12.01
C GLU A 27 7.35 -26.64 11.37
N GLY A 28 6.76 -25.87 10.48
CA GLY A 28 7.50 -24.77 9.83
C GLY A 28 7.90 -23.74 10.90
N PRO A 29 8.82 -22.83 10.58
CA PRO A 29 9.33 -21.85 11.53
C PRO A 29 8.19 -21.04 12.18
N GLU A 30 8.27 -20.85 13.49
CA GLU A 30 7.35 -19.94 14.18
C GLU A 30 7.68 -18.50 13.82
N PHE A 31 6.63 -17.75 13.47
CA PHE A 31 6.77 -16.32 13.19
C PHE A 31 5.47 -15.56 13.45
N SER A 32 5.58 -14.26 13.68
CA SER A 32 4.46 -13.33 13.72
C SER A 32 4.42 -12.47 12.45
N LEU A 33 3.22 -12.00 12.11
CA LEU A 33 2.96 -11.09 11.00
C LEU A 33 2.22 -9.87 11.53
N ALA A 34 2.73 -8.67 11.27
CA ALA A 34 2.07 -7.42 11.59
C ALA A 34 2.04 -6.49 10.37
N LEU A 35 0.96 -5.71 10.23
CA LEU A 35 0.76 -4.73 9.16
C LEU A 35 0.69 -3.33 9.75
N SER A 36 1.37 -2.36 9.13
CA SER A 36 1.32 -0.97 9.56
C SER A 36 1.34 -0.02 8.36
N PRO A 37 0.32 0.85 8.20
CA PRO A 37 -0.93 0.85 8.94
C PRO A 37 -1.84 -0.33 8.56
N GLY A 38 -2.76 -0.72 9.46
CA GLY A 38 -3.77 -1.76 9.16
C GLY A 38 -4.92 -1.28 8.26
N ILE A 39 -5.02 0.03 8.03
CA ILE A 39 -5.98 0.69 7.12
C ILE A 39 -5.20 1.57 6.18
N VAL A 40 -5.38 1.39 4.87
CA VAL A 40 -4.70 2.14 3.81
C VAL A 40 -5.74 2.83 2.93
N THR A 41 -5.51 4.11 2.64
CA THR A 41 -6.30 4.86 1.66
C THR A 41 -5.50 5.00 0.37
N LEU A 42 -6.12 4.65 -0.76
CA LEU A 42 -5.52 4.67 -2.08
C LEU A 42 -6.48 5.37 -3.06
N PRO A 43 -6.21 6.62 -3.48
CA PRO A 43 -6.98 7.27 -4.54
C PRO A 43 -6.81 6.55 -5.88
N GLN A 44 -7.85 6.59 -6.72
CA GLN A 44 -7.75 6.15 -8.11
C GLN A 44 -6.60 6.86 -8.84
N GLY A 45 -5.82 6.12 -9.62
CA GLY A 45 -4.65 6.62 -10.35
C GLY A 45 -3.41 6.88 -9.47
N ALA A 46 -3.46 6.59 -8.17
CA ALA A 46 -2.38 6.87 -7.23
C ALA A 46 -1.62 5.61 -6.80
N VAL A 47 -0.53 5.85 -6.09
CA VAL A 47 0.32 4.83 -5.45
C VAL A 47 0.31 5.07 -3.94
N THR A 48 0.29 4.00 -3.18
CA THR A 48 0.48 4.03 -1.73
C THR A 48 1.30 2.82 -1.27
N SER A 49 1.65 2.79 -0.01
CA SER A 49 2.38 1.66 0.56
C SER A 49 1.99 1.39 2.00
N PHE A 50 2.25 0.17 2.44
CA PHE A 50 2.20 -0.22 3.84
C PHE A 50 3.37 -1.14 4.18
N THR A 51 3.64 -1.26 5.45
CA THR A 51 4.75 -2.04 5.99
C THR A 51 4.25 -3.39 6.48
N VAL A 52 5.00 -4.43 6.13
CA VAL A 52 4.85 -5.79 6.67
C VAL A 52 6.02 -6.03 7.61
N THR A 53 5.74 -6.38 8.85
CA THR A 53 6.76 -6.78 9.83
C THR A 53 6.62 -8.27 10.11
N LEU A 54 7.72 -9.00 9.95
CA LEU A 54 7.83 -10.42 10.19
C LEU A 54 8.88 -10.65 11.27
N ASP A 55 8.45 -11.21 12.41
CA ASP A 55 9.34 -11.53 13.52
C ASP A 55 9.46 -13.05 13.67
N SER A 56 10.70 -13.54 13.62
CA SER A 56 11.04 -14.96 13.75
C SER A 56 12.47 -15.10 14.25
N SER A 57 12.66 -15.99 15.20
CA SER A 57 13.99 -16.33 15.73
C SER A 57 14.90 -17.00 14.69
N GLU A 58 14.33 -17.74 13.75
CA GLU A 58 15.06 -18.54 12.75
C GLU A 58 15.45 -17.77 11.47
N LYS A 59 14.90 -16.56 11.29
CA LYS A 59 15.14 -15.69 10.12
C LYS A 59 15.00 -16.38 8.75
N PRO A 60 13.94 -17.17 8.49
CA PRO A 60 13.75 -17.81 7.20
C PRO A 60 13.47 -16.78 6.10
N SER A 61 13.46 -17.23 4.84
CA SER A 61 12.95 -16.42 3.75
C SER A 61 11.42 -16.50 3.71
N PHE A 62 10.78 -15.34 3.57
CA PHE A 62 9.34 -15.19 3.51
C PHE A 62 8.86 -14.75 2.14
N PHE A 63 7.74 -15.32 1.72
CA PHE A 63 6.98 -14.88 0.56
C PHE A 63 5.71 -14.19 1.05
N VAL A 64 5.52 -12.94 0.68
CA VAL A 64 4.31 -12.17 0.99
C VAL A 64 3.41 -12.16 -0.23
N SER A 65 2.14 -12.49 -0.05
CA SER A 65 1.13 -12.46 -1.11
C SER A 65 -0.14 -11.75 -0.63
N LEU A 66 -0.85 -11.15 -1.57
CA LEU A 66 -2.13 -10.49 -1.32
C LEU A 66 -3.25 -11.20 -2.09
N SER A 67 -4.42 -11.30 -1.47
CA SER A 67 -5.64 -11.77 -2.12
C SER A 67 -6.84 -10.91 -1.73
N GLY A 68 -7.87 -10.86 -2.58
CA GLY A 68 -9.02 -9.99 -2.38
C GLY A 68 -8.77 -8.53 -2.79
N LEU A 69 -7.76 -8.26 -3.61
CA LEU A 69 -7.58 -6.95 -4.22
C LEU A 69 -8.74 -6.69 -5.20
N PRO A 70 -9.32 -5.48 -5.21
CA PRO A 70 -10.33 -5.12 -6.21
C PRO A 70 -9.70 -4.99 -7.61
N ASP A 71 -10.55 -5.16 -8.64
CA ASP A 71 -10.12 -5.00 -10.03
C ASP A 71 -9.48 -3.62 -10.25
N GLY A 72 -8.36 -3.61 -10.97
CA GLY A 72 -7.57 -2.41 -11.24
C GLY A 72 -6.57 -2.04 -10.15
N VAL A 73 -6.50 -2.78 -9.03
CA VAL A 73 -5.43 -2.65 -8.04
C VAL A 73 -4.34 -3.68 -8.29
N GLN A 74 -3.10 -3.21 -8.34
CA GLN A 74 -1.90 -4.03 -8.42
C GLN A 74 -1.07 -3.88 -7.16
N ALA A 75 -0.42 -4.97 -6.74
CA ALA A 75 0.47 -4.99 -5.60
C ALA A 75 1.87 -5.45 -6.01
N GLN A 76 2.88 -4.75 -5.54
CA GLN A 76 4.27 -5.19 -5.59
C GLN A 76 4.69 -5.64 -4.20
N THR A 77 4.95 -6.94 -4.06
CA THR A 77 5.32 -7.57 -2.80
C THR A 77 6.81 -7.86 -2.75
N PRO A 78 7.48 -7.59 -1.62
CA PRO A 78 8.88 -7.93 -1.46
C PRO A 78 9.03 -9.43 -1.17
N THR A 79 10.13 -10.03 -1.64
CA THR A 79 10.69 -11.23 -1.03
C THR A 79 11.61 -10.77 0.09
N MET A 80 11.36 -11.23 1.31
CA MET A 80 12.09 -10.72 2.48
C MET A 80 12.52 -11.85 3.42
N ARG A 81 13.53 -11.57 4.23
CA ARG A 81 13.85 -12.33 5.44
C ARG A 81 13.08 -11.74 6.62
N ALA A 82 13.19 -12.32 7.81
CA ALA A 82 12.62 -11.72 9.01
C ALA A 82 13.05 -10.24 9.14
N GLY A 83 12.11 -9.37 9.51
CA GLY A 83 12.30 -7.93 9.58
C GLY A 83 11.14 -7.15 8.97
N ILE A 84 11.47 -6.03 8.36
CA ILE A 84 10.48 -5.08 7.83
C ILE A 84 10.58 -5.05 6.30
N GLY A 85 9.44 -5.16 5.63
CA GLY A 85 9.30 -5.02 4.18
C GLY A 85 8.19 -4.06 3.82
N THR A 86 8.30 -3.43 2.65
CA THR A 86 7.29 -2.50 2.13
C THR A 86 6.54 -3.15 0.98
N VAL A 87 5.21 -3.14 1.06
CA VAL A 87 4.31 -3.50 -0.05
C VAL A 87 3.81 -2.22 -0.68
N VAL A 88 3.93 -2.12 -1.99
CA VAL A 88 3.46 -0.97 -2.77
C VAL A 88 2.18 -1.37 -3.50
N LEU A 89 1.16 -0.51 -3.40
CA LEU A 89 -0.13 -0.67 -4.08
C LEU A 89 -0.31 0.45 -5.10
N TYR A 90 -0.81 0.10 -6.26
CA TYR A 90 -1.22 1.02 -7.33
C TYR A 90 -2.68 0.78 -7.67
N ALA A 91 -3.48 1.84 -7.76
CA ALA A 91 -4.85 1.80 -8.27
C ALA A 91 -4.94 2.42 -9.65
N SER A 92 -5.56 1.72 -10.59
CA SER A 92 -5.93 2.27 -11.89
C SER A 92 -6.90 3.46 -11.72
N PRO A 93 -6.95 4.43 -12.65
CA PRO A 93 -7.94 5.50 -12.64
C PRO A 93 -9.39 5.02 -12.66
N THR A 94 -9.64 3.79 -13.12
CA THR A 94 -10.96 3.17 -13.23
C THR A 94 -11.29 2.17 -12.13
N THR A 95 -10.41 2.03 -11.13
CA THR A 95 -10.62 1.11 -9.99
C THR A 95 -11.93 1.45 -9.27
N THR A 96 -12.70 0.44 -8.90
CA THR A 96 -13.95 0.62 -8.14
C THR A 96 -13.69 1.28 -6.79
N VAL A 97 -14.40 2.38 -6.53
CA VAL A 97 -14.37 3.09 -5.23
C VAL A 97 -15.07 2.28 -4.18
N GLY A 98 -14.50 2.18 -2.97
CA GLY A 98 -15.08 1.43 -1.87
C GLY A 98 -14.05 1.01 -0.83
N SER A 99 -14.51 0.21 0.13
CA SER A 99 -13.68 -0.39 1.17
C SER A 99 -13.57 -1.89 0.95
N PHE A 100 -12.37 -2.43 0.92
CA PHE A 100 -12.07 -3.82 0.60
C PHE A 100 -11.23 -4.44 1.71
N ALA A 101 -11.60 -5.66 2.11
CA ALA A 101 -10.80 -6.47 3.03
C ALA A 101 -9.80 -7.30 2.22
N VAL A 102 -8.54 -6.91 2.26
CA VAL A 102 -7.44 -7.57 1.55
C VAL A 102 -6.73 -8.50 2.52
N GLN A 103 -6.59 -9.77 2.16
CA GLN A 103 -5.82 -10.72 2.94
C GLN A 103 -4.33 -10.64 2.56
N VAL A 104 -3.49 -10.37 3.53
CA VAL A 104 -2.03 -10.37 3.39
C VAL A 104 -1.51 -11.64 4.06
N THR A 105 -0.92 -12.52 3.27
CA THR A 105 -0.40 -13.81 3.74
C THR A 105 1.12 -13.86 3.59
N ALA A 106 1.80 -14.14 4.68
CA ALA A 106 3.22 -14.47 4.70
C ALA A 106 3.42 -15.97 4.84
N ARG A 107 4.33 -16.55 4.07
CA ARG A 107 4.69 -17.98 4.10
C ARG A 107 6.19 -18.18 4.25
N ALA A 108 6.56 -19.17 5.09
CA ALA A 108 7.92 -19.66 5.24
C ALA A 108 7.90 -21.19 5.33
N GLY A 109 8.34 -21.89 4.29
CA GLY A 109 8.17 -23.35 4.18
C GLY A 109 6.69 -23.74 4.26
N ASN A 110 6.36 -24.57 5.23
CA ASN A 110 4.99 -25.05 5.48
C ASN A 110 4.18 -24.13 6.42
N ALA A 111 4.83 -23.15 7.07
CA ALA A 111 4.15 -22.22 7.95
C ALA A 111 3.56 -21.04 7.17
N SER A 112 2.35 -20.61 7.57
CA SER A 112 1.72 -19.41 7.01
C SER A 112 0.99 -18.62 8.10
N ARG A 113 0.96 -17.29 7.92
CA ARG A 113 0.17 -16.36 8.75
C ARG A 113 -0.54 -15.40 7.81
N THR A 114 -1.78 -15.07 8.14
CA THR A 114 -2.60 -14.15 7.36
C THR A 114 -3.14 -13.05 8.27
N GLN A 115 -3.10 -11.81 7.79
CA GLN A 115 -3.76 -10.67 8.41
C GLN A 115 -4.60 -9.92 7.38
N VAL A 116 -5.62 -9.20 7.87
CA VAL A 116 -6.50 -8.40 7.01
C VAL A 116 -6.03 -6.95 7.01
N LEU A 117 -5.84 -6.41 5.81
CA LEU A 117 -5.64 -5.00 5.53
C LEU A 117 -6.95 -4.40 5.04
N MET A 118 -7.42 -3.32 5.63
CA MET A 118 -8.54 -2.55 5.08
C MET A 118 -8.03 -1.56 4.04
N LEU A 119 -8.43 -1.76 2.78
CA LEU A 119 -8.06 -0.91 1.65
C LEU A 119 -9.24 -0.02 1.25
N ASN A 120 -9.09 1.29 1.41
CA ASN A 120 -10.10 2.28 1.05
C ASN A 120 -9.73 2.94 -0.27
N ILE A 121 -10.42 2.59 -1.35
CA ILE A 121 -10.27 3.25 -2.65
C ILE A 121 -11.12 4.52 -2.66
N LYS A 122 -10.48 5.66 -2.92
CA LYS A 122 -11.15 6.97 -3.03
C LYS A 122 -11.22 7.41 -4.49
N PRO A 123 -12.20 8.23 -4.86
CA PRO A 123 -12.23 8.84 -6.20
C PRO A 123 -10.93 9.61 -6.46
N MET A 124 -10.51 9.63 -7.72
CA MET A 124 -9.43 10.52 -8.16
C MET A 124 -9.85 11.96 -7.90
N GLN A 125 -9.01 12.71 -7.20
CA GLN A 125 -9.27 14.14 -7.03
C GLN A 125 -9.02 14.85 -8.37
N PRO A 126 -9.97 15.65 -8.85
CA PRO A 126 -9.76 16.43 -10.05
C PRO A 126 -8.55 17.35 -9.85
N VAL A 127 -7.65 17.34 -10.82
CA VAL A 127 -6.53 18.30 -10.83
C VAL A 127 -7.12 19.70 -11.00
N PRO A 128 -6.85 20.66 -10.10
CA PRO A 128 -7.33 22.03 -10.26
C PRO A 128 -6.88 22.59 -11.60
N GLN A 129 -7.84 23.00 -12.43
CA GLN A 129 -7.56 23.75 -13.65
C GLN A 129 -7.44 25.23 -13.27
N TRP A 130 -6.42 25.90 -13.81
CA TRP A 130 -6.18 27.31 -13.53
C TRP A 130 -6.52 28.15 -14.75
N GLU A 131 -7.18 29.28 -14.49
CA GLU A 131 -7.30 30.37 -15.44
C GLU A 131 -6.27 31.44 -15.11
N TYR A 132 -5.74 32.10 -16.11
CA TYR A 132 -4.75 33.14 -15.98
C TYR A 132 -5.22 34.42 -16.66
N ALA A 133 -4.98 35.56 -16.03
CA ALA A 133 -5.28 36.87 -16.58
C ALA A 133 -4.08 37.81 -16.40
N ALA A 134 -3.96 38.75 -17.30
CA ALA A 134 -3.03 39.87 -17.15
C ALA A 134 -3.81 41.18 -17.15
N LEU A 135 -3.45 42.07 -16.23
CA LEU A 135 -4.03 43.40 -16.06
C LEU A 135 -2.96 44.46 -16.26
N GLY A 136 -3.21 45.46 -17.11
CA GLY A 136 -2.38 46.64 -17.25
C GLY A 136 -3.03 47.83 -16.58
N ALA A 137 -2.23 48.70 -15.93
CA ALA A 137 -2.65 49.96 -15.34
C ALA A 137 -1.61 51.05 -15.54
N ASN A 138 -2.07 52.30 -15.59
CA ASN A 138 -1.20 53.48 -15.87
C ASN A 138 -0.73 54.18 -14.58
N SER A 139 -1.30 53.84 -13.43
CA SER A 139 -0.90 54.34 -12.12
C SER A 139 -1.07 53.26 -11.05
N ASP A 140 -0.46 53.46 -9.89
CA ASP A 140 -0.57 52.60 -8.74
C ASP A 140 -2.02 52.51 -8.22
N ASP A 141 -2.71 53.64 -8.15
CA ASP A 141 -4.08 53.73 -7.67
C ASP A 141 -5.06 52.96 -8.60
N GLU A 142 -4.87 53.14 -9.95
CA GLU A 142 -5.62 52.41 -10.94
C GLU A 142 -5.34 50.91 -10.82
N PHE A 143 -4.06 50.51 -10.67
CA PHE A 143 -3.68 49.12 -10.50
C PHE A 143 -4.34 48.49 -9.27
N LEU A 144 -4.26 49.15 -8.12
CA LEU A 144 -4.85 48.66 -6.86
C LEU A 144 -6.37 48.52 -6.97
N SER A 145 -7.03 49.51 -7.57
CA SER A 145 -8.49 49.47 -7.78
C SER A 145 -8.91 48.29 -8.61
N LEU A 146 -8.25 48.08 -9.76
CA LEU A 146 -8.55 46.98 -10.68
C LEU A 146 -8.17 45.60 -10.11
N ALA A 147 -7.03 45.53 -9.40
CA ALA A 147 -6.58 44.29 -8.75
C ALA A 147 -7.54 43.87 -7.63
N ASN A 148 -8.05 44.81 -6.83
CA ASN A 148 -9.07 44.53 -5.81
C ASN A 148 -10.39 44.04 -6.44
N GLY A 149 -10.81 44.59 -7.58
CA GLY A 149 -11.93 44.11 -8.37
C GLY A 149 -11.75 42.66 -8.78
N LEU A 150 -10.61 42.30 -9.33
CA LEU A 150 -10.28 40.91 -9.68
C LEU A 150 -10.25 40.00 -8.43
N GLY A 151 -9.74 40.48 -7.30
CA GLY A 151 -9.75 39.73 -6.04
C GLY A 151 -11.15 39.37 -5.57
N MET A 152 -12.14 40.26 -5.73
CA MET A 152 -13.55 39.98 -5.43
C MET A 152 -14.15 38.90 -6.36
N GLU A 153 -13.61 38.75 -7.57
CA GLU A 153 -13.98 37.68 -8.51
C GLU A 153 -13.23 36.36 -8.27
N GLY A 154 -12.37 36.31 -7.22
CA GLY A 154 -11.60 35.11 -6.84
C GLY A 154 -10.28 34.95 -7.59
N TRP A 155 -9.77 36.05 -8.21
CA TRP A 155 -8.44 36.06 -8.78
C TRP A 155 -7.39 36.32 -7.70
N GLU A 156 -6.29 35.59 -7.74
CA GLU A 156 -5.12 35.75 -6.88
C GLU A 156 -3.99 36.41 -7.70
N LEU A 157 -3.42 37.49 -7.18
CA LEU A 157 -2.28 38.15 -7.80
C LEU A 157 -1.02 37.27 -7.65
N VAL A 158 -0.42 36.89 -8.77
CA VAL A 158 0.80 36.06 -8.80
C VAL A 158 2.05 36.92 -8.82
N SER A 159 2.05 37.97 -9.64
CA SER A 159 3.19 38.89 -9.77
C SER A 159 2.77 40.23 -10.39
N VAL A 160 3.57 41.24 -10.11
CA VAL A 160 3.46 42.55 -10.73
C VAL A 160 4.79 42.87 -11.40
N ARG A 161 4.75 43.44 -12.59
CA ARG A 161 5.90 44.03 -13.26
C ARG A 161 5.68 45.51 -13.45
N PHE A 162 6.67 46.30 -13.08
CA PHE A 162 6.80 47.70 -13.42
C PHE A 162 7.72 47.85 -14.61
N ARG A 163 7.34 48.67 -15.63
CA ARG A 163 8.12 49.00 -16.82
C ARG A 163 8.27 50.50 -16.91
N GLU A 164 9.46 50.99 -16.61
CA GLU A 164 9.77 52.39 -16.80
C GLU A 164 9.66 52.74 -18.29
N GLY A 165 8.87 53.79 -18.62
CA GLY A 165 8.58 54.16 -20.00
C GLY A 165 7.69 53.20 -20.79
N GLY A 166 7.15 52.18 -20.19
CA GLY A 166 6.15 51.25 -20.80
C GLY A 166 4.74 51.81 -20.75
N ALA A 167 3.89 51.40 -21.70
CA ALA A 167 2.46 51.67 -21.68
C ALA A 167 1.68 50.34 -21.82
N PRO A 168 1.02 49.85 -20.79
CA PRO A 168 0.93 50.40 -19.41
C PRO A 168 2.19 50.12 -18.59
N PRO A 169 2.57 51.01 -17.62
CA PRO A 169 3.74 50.83 -16.79
C PRO A 169 3.59 49.71 -15.77
N PHE A 170 2.40 49.42 -15.27
CA PHE A 170 2.10 48.32 -14.37
C PHE A 170 1.44 47.17 -15.12
N VAL A 171 1.98 45.95 -14.94
CA VAL A 171 1.34 44.74 -15.48
C VAL A 171 1.27 43.69 -14.35
N GLY A 172 0.07 43.37 -13.91
CA GLY A 172 -0.21 42.30 -12.95
C GLY A 172 -0.60 41.02 -13.65
N PHE A 173 -0.13 39.88 -13.13
CA PHE A 173 -0.53 38.55 -13.55
C PHE A 173 -1.33 37.89 -12.43
N PHE A 174 -2.44 37.33 -12.80
CA PHE A 174 -3.42 36.74 -11.87
C PHE A 174 -3.71 35.31 -12.27
N LYS A 175 -4.10 34.49 -11.29
CA LYS A 175 -4.62 33.14 -11.49
C LYS A 175 -5.87 32.93 -10.65
N ARG A 176 -6.76 32.04 -11.07
CA ARG A 176 -7.82 31.49 -10.25
C ARG A 176 -8.13 30.06 -10.64
N ILE A 177 -8.76 29.31 -9.75
CA ILE A 177 -9.26 27.98 -10.08
C ILE A 177 -10.42 28.16 -11.07
N LYS A 178 -10.36 27.45 -12.20
CA LYS A 178 -11.43 27.39 -13.18
C LYS A 178 -12.66 26.76 -12.51
N ARG A 179 -13.78 27.47 -12.56
CA ARG A 179 -15.07 27.03 -12.02
C ARG A 179 -15.80 26.11 -12.98
#